data_4729c3bdf091b9f5a16584bc21aac4c2
#
_entry.id   4729c3bdf091b9f5a16584bc21aac4c2
#
_cell.length_a   1.000
_cell.length_b   1.000
_cell.length_c   1.000
_cell.angle_alpha   90.00
_cell.angle_beta   90.00
_cell.angle_gamma   90.00
#
_symmetry.space_group_name_H-M   'P 1'
#
loop_
_entity.id
_entity.type
_entity.pdbx_description
1 polymer ?
#
loop_
_entity_poly.entity_id
_entity_poly.type
_entity_poly.pdbx_seq_one_letter_code
_entity_poly.pdbx_strand_id
1 'polypeptide(L)'
;PVPPDEFNAHEIITDVSGASAVYQGGVCSYSNEVKMNILGVKEETLAQFGAVSEQVAVQMAEGVRKALNSDIGIGITGIAGPLSDNTAKPVGLIYVAIADEEKTLCTELRNNFTEDIRLQNRVSAVKTALNLLGDI
;
A
#
# COMPACT_ATOMS: atom_id res chain seq x y z
N PRO A 1 -3.94 14.04 -17.19
CA PRO A 1 -2.95 14.11 -16.11
C PRO A 1 -3.60 13.82 -14.76
N VAL A 2 -2.88 13.16 -13.91
CA VAL A 2 -3.35 12.82 -12.57
C VAL A 2 -3.23 14.05 -11.67
N PRO A 3 -4.28 14.40 -10.90
CA PRO A 3 -4.18 15.50 -9.96
C PRO A 3 -3.03 15.30 -8.97
N PRO A 4 -2.38 16.38 -8.49
CA PRO A 4 -1.26 16.26 -7.56
C PRO A 4 -1.57 15.49 -6.26
N ASP A 5 -2.83 15.46 -5.87
CA ASP A 5 -3.29 14.74 -4.68
C ASP A 5 -3.48 13.23 -4.91
N GLU A 6 -3.33 12.77 -6.15
CA GLU A 6 -3.44 11.35 -6.50
C GLU A 6 -2.08 10.68 -6.68
N PHE A 7 -1.04 11.23 -6.09
CA PHE A 7 0.30 10.68 -6.13
C PHE A 7 0.32 9.23 -5.59
N ASN A 8 0.92 8.32 -6.34
CA ASN A 8 1.00 6.91 -5.95
C ASN A 8 2.25 6.22 -6.55
N ALA A 9 2.55 5.02 -6.06
CA ALA A 9 3.72 4.26 -6.49
C ALA A 9 3.70 3.91 -7.98
N HIS A 10 2.52 3.63 -8.52
CA HIS A 10 2.34 3.33 -9.94
C HIS A 10 2.88 4.45 -10.82
N GLU A 11 2.57 5.69 -10.50
CA GLU A 11 3.02 6.85 -11.28
C GLU A 11 4.54 7.02 -11.24
N ILE A 12 5.14 6.88 -10.07
CA ILE A 12 6.59 7.03 -9.93
C ILE A 12 7.32 5.96 -10.73
N ILE A 13 6.86 4.72 -10.65
CA ILE A 13 7.49 3.62 -11.37
C ILE A 13 7.33 3.79 -12.89
N THR A 14 6.13 4.16 -13.34
CA THR A 14 5.85 4.29 -14.77
C THR A 14 6.47 5.54 -15.40
N ASP A 15 6.91 6.51 -14.61
CA ASP A 15 7.67 7.65 -15.11
C ASP A 15 9.06 7.24 -15.62
N VAL A 16 9.55 6.08 -15.22
CA VAL A 16 10.87 5.59 -15.66
C VAL A 16 10.75 4.90 -17.00
N SER A 17 11.52 5.34 -17.98
CA SER A 17 11.59 4.70 -19.30
C SER A 17 12.05 3.25 -19.15
N GLY A 18 11.34 2.32 -19.79
CA GLY A 18 11.63 0.89 -19.69
C GLY A 18 10.95 0.19 -18.52
N ALA A 19 10.15 0.90 -17.74
CA ALA A 19 9.43 0.30 -16.60
C ALA A 19 8.53 -0.87 -17.03
N SER A 20 8.00 -0.84 -18.25
CA SER A 20 7.13 -1.90 -18.75
C SER A 20 7.82 -3.28 -18.82
N ALA A 21 9.15 -3.32 -18.84
CA ALA A 21 9.89 -4.57 -18.82
C ALA A 21 9.84 -5.28 -17.48
N VAL A 22 9.61 -4.56 -16.38
CA VAL A 22 9.66 -5.09 -15.01
C VAL A 22 8.39 -4.83 -14.20
N TYR A 23 7.59 -3.84 -14.55
CA TYR A 23 6.39 -3.49 -13.82
C TYR A 23 5.16 -4.17 -14.44
N GLN A 24 4.54 -5.07 -13.69
CA GLN A 24 3.39 -5.86 -14.16
C GLN A 24 2.07 -5.10 -14.06
N GLY A 25 1.92 -4.25 -13.06
CA GLY A 25 0.67 -3.55 -12.83
C GLY A 25 0.40 -3.28 -11.37
N GLY A 26 -0.80 -2.83 -11.08
CA GLY A 26 -1.22 -2.54 -9.72
C GLY A 26 -2.74 -2.62 -9.56
N VAL A 27 -3.17 -2.75 -8.30
CA VAL A 27 -4.59 -2.79 -7.92
C VAL A 27 -4.86 -1.69 -6.92
N CYS A 28 -5.77 -0.80 -7.25
CA CYS A 28 -6.25 0.22 -6.31
C CYS A 28 -7.45 -0.35 -5.56
N SER A 29 -7.21 -0.87 -4.35
CA SER A 29 -8.21 -1.59 -3.57
C SER A 29 -8.88 -0.68 -2.55
N TYR A 30 -9.77 0.18 -3.00
CA TYR A 30 -10.47 1.12 -2.13
C TYR A 30 -11.44 0.45 -1.16
N SER A 31 -12.10 -0.62 -1.59
CA SER A 31 -13.08 -1.31 -0.75
C SER A 31 -12.52 -2.59 -0.16
N ASN A 32 -13.08 -3.03 0.97
CA ASN A 32 -12.74 -4.32 1.55
C ASN A 32 -13.11 -5.47 0.61
N GLU A 33 -14.17 -5.30 -0.16
CA GLU A 33 -14.62 -6.31 -1.14
C GLU A 33 -13.56 -6.53 -2.21
N VAL A 34 -12.93 -5.46 -2.74
CA VAL A 34 -11.84 -5.58 -3.71
C VAL A 34 -10.61 -6.20 -3.06
N LYS A 35 -10.30 -5.83 -1.81
CA LYS A 35 -9.20 -6.44 -1.06
C LYS A 35 -9.37 -7.96 -0.96
N MET A 36 -10.58 -8.42 -0.67
CA MET A 36 -10.88 -9.85 -0.58
C MET A 36 -10.90 -10.54 -1.95
N ASN A 37 -11.65 -9.98 -2.90
CA ASN A 37 -11.93 -10.67 -4.16
C ASN A 37 -10.75 -10.65 -5.13
N ILE A 38 -9.97 -9.60 -5.15
CA ILE A 38 -8.84 -9.45 -6.09
C ILE A 38 -7.52 -9.82 -5.42
N LEU A 39 -7.30 -9.36 -4.19
CA LEU A 39 -6.02 -9.54 -3.51
C LEU A 39 -6.01 -10.72 -2.53
N GLY A 40 -7.16 -11.35 -2.29
CA GLY A 40 -7.24 -12.50 -1.41
C GLY A 40 -7.05 -12.19 0.07
N VAL A 41 -7.29 -10.95 0.48
CA VAL A 41 -7.29 -10.60 1.90
C VAL A 41 -8.44 -11.36 2.58
N LYS A 42 -8.16 -11.96 3.73
CA LYS A 42 -9.13 -12.80 4.42
C LYS A 42 -10.16 -11.95 5.16
N GLU A 43 -11.42 -12.36 5.09
CA GLU A 43 -12.50 -11.68 5.78
C GLU A 43 -12.24 -11.60 7.29
N GLU A 44 -11.75 -12.69 7.88
CA GLU A 44 -11.46 -12.75 9.31
C GLU A 44 -10.36 -11.73 9.69
N THR A 45 -9.38 -11.52 8.82
CA THR A 45 -8.32 -10.54 9.05
C THR A 45 -8.88 -9.13 9.08
N LEU A 46 -9.75 -8.80 8.11
CA LEU A 46 -10.42 -7.51 8.08
C LEU A 46 -11.32 -7.30 9.30
N ALA A 47 -12.04 -8.34 9.73
CA ALA A 47 -12.92 -8.26 10.90
C ALA A 47 -12.14 -8.09 12.20
N GLN A 48 -11.00 -8.76 12.34
CA GLN A 48 -10.23 -8.75 13.58
C GLN A 48 -9.31 -7.53 13.71
N PHE A 49 -8.64 -7.14 12.63
CA PHE A 49 -7.59 -6.10 12.65
C PHE A 49 -7.99 -4.81 11.94
N GLY A 50 -9.04 -4.84 11.12
CA GLY A 50 -9.43 -3.71 10.29
C GLY A 50 -8.58 -3.59 9.03
N ALA A 51 -9.06 -2.75 8.10
CA ALA A 51 -8.38 -2.56 6.82
C ALA A 51 -6.99 -1.95 6.97
N VAL A 52 -6.80 -1.07 7.96
CA VAL A 52 -5.51 -0.43 8.23
C VAL A 52 -4.80 -1.22 9.32
N SER A 53 -4.01 -2.20 8.91
CA SER A 53 -3.28 -3.09 9.81
C SER A 53 -2.09 -3.73 9.09
N GLU A 54 -1.12 -4.17 9.88
CA GLU A 54 0.03 -4.93 9.38
C GLU A 54 -0.43 -6.18 8.64
N GLN A 55 -1.38 -6.91 9.23
CA GLN A 55 -1.89 -8.17 8.68
C GLN A 55 -2.52 -7.97 7.30
N VAL A 56 -3.30 -6.90 7.13
CA VAL A 56 -3.92 -6.60 5.83
C VAL A 56 -2.88 -6.15 4.82
N ALA A 57 -1.91 -5.32 5.22
CA ALA A 57 -0.84 -4.89 4.31
C ALA A 57 -0.03 -6.10 3.79
N VAL A 58 0.31 -7.03 4.67
CA VAL A 58 1.03 -8.25 4.30
C VAL A 58 0.22 -9.09 3.32
N GLN A 59 -1.07 -9.31 3.61
CA GLN A 59 -1.93 -10.08 2.72
C GLN A 59 -2.13 -9.40 1.37
N MET A 60 -2.19 -8.05 1.35
CA MET A 60 -2.26 -7.28 0.10
C MET A 60 -0.99 -7.47 -0.74
N ALA A 61 0.18 -7.39 -0.12
CA ALA A 61 1.45 -7.57 -0.82
C ALA A 61 1.57 -8.97 -1.41
N GLU A 62 1.26 -9.99 -0.62
CA GLU A 62 1.29 -11.38 -1.07
C GLU A 62 0.22 -11.65 -2.15
N GLY A 63 -0.95 -11.06 -1.97
CA GLY A 63 -2.07 -11.23 -2.90
C GLY A 63 -1.83 -10.61 -4.26
N VAL A 64 -1.29 -9.39 -4.31
CA VAL A 64 -1.00 -8.72 -5.59
C VAL A 64 0.13 -9.42 -6.33
N ARG A 65 1.13 -9.92 -5.60
CA ARG A 65 2.21 -10.71 -6.18
C ARG A 65 1.66 -11.93 -6.91
N LYS A 66 0.74 -12.65 -6.29
CA LYS A 66 0.11 -13.84 -6.87
C LYS A 66 -0.83 -13.47 -8.03
N ALA A 67 -1.66 -12.46 -7.84
CA ALA A 67 -2.64 -12.05 -8.85
C ALA A 67 -1.99 -11.61 -10.16
N LEU A 68 -0.86 -10.93 -10.09
CA LEU A 68 -0.14 -10.43 -11.26
C LEU A 68 1.04 -11.33 -11.65
N ASN A 69 1.24 -12.44 -10.96
CA ASN A 69 2.35 -13.38 -11.21
C ASN A 69 3.68 -12.65 -11.26
N SER A 70 3.93 -11.81 -10.28
CA SER A 70 5.16 -11.01 -10.19
C SER A 70 6.12 -11.58 -9.14
N ASP A 71 7.38 -11.21 -9.23
CA ASP A 71 8.38 -11.64 -8.26
C ASP A 71 8.26 -10.89 -6.93
N ILE A 72 7.78 -9.65 -6.98
CA ILE A 72 7.63 -8.77 -5.82
C ILE A 72 6.23 -8.18 -5.82
N GLY A 73 5.62 -8.11 -4.64
CA GLY A 73 4.35 -7.42 -4.41
C GLY A 73 4.50 -6.40 -3.30
N ILE A 74 3.85 -5.25 -3.45
CA ILE A 74 3.82 -4.19 -2.44
C ILE A 74 2.37 -3.98 -2.04
N GLY A 75 2.11 -3.93 -0.72
CA GLY A 75 0.80 -3.61 -0.17
C GLY A 75 0.88 -2.39 0.73
N ILE A 76 0.01 -1.41 0.49
CA ILE A 76 -0.05 -0.19 1.28
C ILE A 76 -1.49 -0.01 1.76
N THR A 77 -1.66 0.16 3.07
CA THR A 77 -2.94 0.52 3.66
C THR A 77 -2.72 1.57 4.75
N GLY A 78 -3.61 2.56 4.84
CA GLY A 78 -3.39 3.64 5.80
C GLY A 78 -4.53 4.64 5.83
N ILE A 79 -4.40 5.56 6.77
CA ILE A 79 -5.33 6.68 6.94
C ILE A 79 -4.60 7.95 6.51
N ALA A 80 -4.79 8.32 5.24
CA ALA A 80 -4.08 9.46 4.65
C ALA A 80 -4.57 10.80 5.22
N GLY A 81 -5.81 10.87 5.65
CA GLY A 81 -6.41 12.09 6.17
C GLY A 81 -6.89 13.04 5.07
N PRO A 82 -7.24 14.29 5.46
CA PRO A 82 -7.15 14.85 6.82
C PRO A 82 -8.22 14.32 7.79
N LEU A 83 -9.27 13.67 7.27
CA LEU A 83 -10.32 13.10 8.11
C LEU A 83 -9.98 11.68 8.51
N SER A 84 -10.38 11.28 9.73
CA SER A 84 -10.24 9.90 10.18
C SER A 84 -11.21 8.98 9.43
N ASP A 85 -10.97 7.66 9.54
CA ASP A 85 -11.83 6.65 8.94
C ASP A 85 -12.94 6.17 9.90
N ASN A 86 -13.23 6.95 10.94
CA ASN A 86 -14.20 6.63 12.00
C ASN A 86 -13.81 5.43 12.88
N THR A 87 -12.53 5.07 12.88
CA THR A 87 -11.98 4.09 13.81
C THR A 87 -11.16 4.80 14.88
N ALA A 88 -10.67 4.05 15.88
CA ALA A 88 -9.77 4.58 16.89
C ALA A 88 -8.35 4.85 16.36
N LYS A 89 -8.07 4.46 15.13
CA LYS A 89 -6.74 4.58 14.53
C LYS A 89 -6.49 6.01 14.04
N PRO A 90 -5.28 6.55 14.24
CA PRO A 90 -5.01 7.96 13.90
C PRO A 90 -4.77 8.17 12.42
N VAL A 91 -5.04 9.40 11.96
CA VAL A 91 -4.57 9.88 10.65
C VAL A 91 -3.04 9.82 10.64
N GLY A 92 -2.47 9.36 9.55
CA GLY A 92 -1.02 9.19 9.43
C GLY A 92 -0.53 7.81 9.78
N LEU A 93 -1.40 6.93 10.30
CA LEU A 93 -1.05 5.53 10.49
C LEU A 93 -1.09 4.81 9.14
N ILE A 94 0.05 4.25 8.74
CA ILE A 94 0.22 3.60 7.45
C ILE A 94 1.04 2.34 7.65
N TYR A 95 0.65 1.27 6.96
CA TYR A 95 1.43 0.03 6.88
C TYR A 95 1.85 -0.19 5.45
N VAL A 96 3.14 -0.42 5.25
CA VAL A 96 3.74 -0.69 3.95
C VAL A 96 4.40 -2.06 4.02
N ALA A 97 3.94 -2.98 3.21
CA ALA A 97 4.49 -4.34 3.15
C ALA A 97 5.08 -4.61 1.77
N ILE A 98 6.13 -5.41 1.75
CA ILE A 98 6.73 -5.90 0.52
C ILE A 98 6.96 -7.41 0.67
N ALA A 99 6.60 -8.16 -0.37
CA ALA A 99 6.71 -9.61 -0.38
C ALA A 99 7.46 -10.09 -1.60
N ASP A 100 8.33 -11.08 -1.42
CA ASP A 100 8.86 -11.87 -2.51
C ASP A 100 8.45 -13.34 -2.30
N GLU A 101 9.06 -14.25 -3.04
CA GLU A 101 8.75 -15.69 -2.94
C GLU A 101 9.06 -16.25 -1.55
N GLU A 102 10.06 -15.72 -0.87
CA GLU A 102 10.60 -16.31 0.37
C GLU A 102 10.16 -15.55 1.62
N LYS A 103 10.00 -14.24 1.55
CA LYS A 103 9.75 -13.43 2.75
C LYS A 103 8.83 -12.25 2.50
N THR A 104 8.28 -11.73 3.58
CA THR A 104 7.48 -10.50 3.58
C THR A 104 7.98 -9.60 4.69
N LEU A 105 8.23 -8.34 4.36
CA LEU A 105 8.61 -7.29 5.31
C LEU A 105 7.47 -6.31 5.42
N CYS A 106 7.24 -5.76 6.61
CA CYS A 106 6.24 -4.72 6.82
C CYS A 106 6.77 -3.63 7.72
N THR A 107 6.50 -2.39 7.37
CA THR A 107 6.87 -1.21 8.14
C THR A 107 5.62 -0.45 8.54
N GLU A 108 5.54 -0.05 9.81
CA GLU A 108 4.49 0.82 10.31
C GLU A 108 5.00 2.26 10.32
N LEU A 109 4.22 3.18 9.75
CA LEU A 109 4.46 4.62 9.82
C LEU A 109 3.41 5.28 10.70
N ARG A 110 3.84 6.22 11.53
CA ARG A 110 2.96 7.06 12.35
C ARG A 110 3.30 8.51 12.08
N ASN A 111 2.81 9.01 10.95
CA ASN A 111 3.10 10.36 10.49
C ASN A 111 2.24 11.38 11.23
N ASN A 112 2.76 12.58 11.34
CA ASN A 112 2.12 13.67 12.08
C ASN A 112 2.27 14.99 11.33
N PHE A 113 1.91 14.99 10.05
CA PHE A 113 1.96 16.18 9.22
C PHE A 113 0.86 17.17 9.61
N THR A 114 1.14 18.45 9.47
CA THR A 114 0.20 19.54 9.78
C THR A 114 -0.26 20.31 8.56
N GLU A 115 0.43 20.15 7.42
CA GLU A 115 0.07 20.78 6.14
C GLU A 115 0.08 19.72 5.06
N ASP A 116 -0.80 19.88 4.07
CA ASP A 116 -0.94 18.93 2.94
C ASP A 116 -0.96 17.47 3.44
N ILE A 117 -1.73 17.22 4.48
CA ILE A 117 -1.69 15.98 5.27
C ILE A 117 -1.85 14.75 4.38
N ARG A 118 -2.89 14.75 3.54
CA ARG A 118 -3.17 13.60 2.67
C ARG A 118 -2.05 13.38 1.66
N LEU A 119 -1.58 14.43 0.99
CA LEU A 119 -0.51 14.33 0.01
C LEU A 119 0.78 13.85 0.68
N GLN A 120 1.15 14.43 1.80
CA GLN A 120 2.38 14.06 2.50
C GLN A 120 2.35 12.63 3.01
N ASN A 121 1.20 12.15 3.50
CA ASN A 121 1.06 10.76 3.92
C ASN A 121 1.20 9.80 2.74
N ARG A 122 0.61 10.13 1.59
CA ARG A 122 0.72 9.29 0.39
C ARG A 122 2.15 9.26 -0.15
N VAL A 123 2.82 10.41 -0.19
CA VAL A 123 4.23 10.50 -0.60
C VAL A 123 5.12 9.69 0.34
N SER A 124 4.91 9.82 1.64
CA SER A 124 5.64 9.06 2.66
C SER A 124 5.50 7.56 2.46
N ALA A 125 4.28 7.08 2.20
CA ALA A 125 4.02 5.66 1.94
C ALA A 125 4.77 5.17 0.72
N VAL A 126 4.74 5.92 -0.38
CA VAL A 126 5.43 5.56 -1.63
C VAL A 126 6.94 5.53 -1.44
N LYS A 127 7.50 6.52 -0.78
CA LYS A 127 8.95 6.57 -0.49
C LYS A 127 9.37 5.36 0.35
N THR A 128 8.58 5.01 1.35
CA THR A 128 8.84 3.84 2.18
C THR A 128 8.81 2.55 1.36
N ALA A 129 7.83 2.41 0.47
CA ALA A 129 7.75 1.25 -0.42
C ALA A 129 8.98 1.12 -1.31
N LEU A 130 9.42 2.24 -1.91
CA LEU A 130 10.61 2.24 -2.78
C LEU A 130 11.88 1.92 -2.00
N ASN A 131 11.98 2.39 -0.76
CA ASN A 131 13.12 2.06 0.11
C ASN A 131 13.13 0.58 0.46
N LEU A 132 11.96 -0.03 0.72
CA LEU A 132 11.87 -1.46 1.01
C LEU A 132 12.27 -2.32 -0.19
N LEU A 133 12.10 -1.84 -1.41
CA LEU A 133 12.57 -2.55 -2.60
C LEU A 133 14.10 -2.78 -2.57
N GLY A 134 14.84 -1.86 -1.98
CA GLY A 134 16.28 -2.02 -1.82
C GLY A 134 16.68 -3.05 -0.77
N ASP A 135 15.77 -3.45 0.11
CA ASP A 135 16.01 -4.37 1.22
C ASP A 135 15.64 -5.83 0.90
N ILE A 136 15.08 -6.07 -0.28
CA ILE A 136 14.54 -7.39 -0.63
C ILE A 136 15.28 -8.14 -1.77
#